data_bd4f21f8da6d150b0a52e8d4de8ebd4f
#
_entry.id   bd4f21f8da6d150b0a52e8d4de8ebd4f
#
_cell.length_a   1.000
_cell.length_b   1.000
_cell.length_c   1.000
_cell.angle_alpha   90.00
_cell.angle_beta   90.00
_cell.angle_gamma   90.00
#
_symmetry.space_group_name_H-M   'P 1'
#
loop_
_entity.id
_entity.type
_entity.pdbx_description
1 polymer ?
#
loop_
_entity_poly.entity_id
_entity_poly.type
_entity_poly.pdbx_seq_one_letter_code
_entity_poly.pdbx_strand_id
1 'polypeptide(L)'
;MSVHDPPGTPAEPLVRIRGLTKRFGGTLALDGVDLDLRAGSVLALLGPNGAGKSTLIQVLAGVHHADAGRITVDGHPLGSHAASRAMSFIHQDLGLVEWMTVAENIALSTGYHRRAGLISWRRTREHCADALRTVAGHLDPAAPIARLSPAERSLVAIARALAARAKLIVLDEPTARLPATDCARLFRVLHALRDQGHGLLYVTHRLDEVYEVADAFAVLRDGRLVSHGTLAGHSPARLVRDIVGSEPTRHHP
;
A
#
# COMPACT_ATOMS: atom_id res chain seq x y z
N MET A 1 -11.64 40.82 21.11
CA MET A 1 -10.58 40.67 20.09
C MET A 1 -10.43 39.17 19.82
N SER A 2 -11.15 38.68 18.83
CA SER A 2 -11.06 37.26 18.42
C SER A 2 -9.84 37.08 17.52
N VAL A 3 -8.89 36.31 17.99
CA VAL A 3 -7.72 35.89 17.19
C VAL A 3 -8.24 34.93 16.12
N HIS A 4 -8.21 35.35 14.89
CA HIS A 4 -8.51 34.54 13.72
C HIS A 4 -7.27 33.65 13.48
N ASP A 5 -7.37 32.35 13.80
CA ASP A 5 -6.35 31.38 13.38
C ASP A 5 -6.29 31.40 11.84
N PRO A 6 -5.08 31.46 11.24
CA PRO A 6 -4.94 31.39 9.80
C PRO A 6 -5.36 29.98 9.31
N PRO A 7 -5.94 29.84 8.10
CA PRO A 7 -6.32 28.56 7.54
C PRO A 7 -5.09 27.64 7.51
N GLY A 8 -5.20 26.50 8.20
CA GLY A 8 -4.12 25.56 8.38
C GLY A 8 -3.45 25.21 7.05
N THR A 9 -2.15 25.32 7.01
CA THR A 9 -1.32 24.80 5.91
C THR A 9 -1.75 23.37 5.62
N PRO A 10 -2.07 23.00 4.37
CA PRO A 10 -2.49 21.63 4.06
C PRO A 10 -1.41 20.66 4.57
N ALA A 11 -1.83 19.70 5.41
CA ALA A 11 -0.92 18.74 6.01
C ALA A 11 -0.05 18.09 4.92
N GLU A 12 1.25 18.03 5.20
CA GLU A 12 2.22 17.49 4.24
C GLU A 12 1.84 16.03 3.87
N PRO A 13 1.84 15.65 2.58
CA PRO A 13 1.49 14.30 2.20
C PRO A 13 2.49 13.30 2.77
N LEU A 14 2.01 12.12 3.17
CA LEU A 14 2.84 11.01 3.63
C LEU A 14 3.79 10.54 2.53
N VAL A 15 3.31 10.47 1.29
CA VAL A 15 4.13 10.21 0.10
C VAL A 15 3.97 11.36 -0.87
N ARG A 16 5.08 11.91 -1.33
CA ARG A 16 5.12 12.92 -2.39
C ARG A 16 6.04 12.45 -3.50
N ILE A 17 5.51 12.36 -4.70
CA ILE A 17 6.22 11.99 -5.93
C ILE A 17 6.15 13.18 -6.87
N ARG A 18 7.27 13.59 -7.46
CA ARG A 18 7.36 14.70 -8.41
C ARG A 18 8.26 14.35 -9.58
N GLY A 19 7.72 14.42 -10.79
CA GLY A 19 8.41 14.21 -12.04
C GLY A 19 9.04 12.84 -12.19
N LEU A 20 8.46 11.81 -11.55
CA LEU A 20 9.06 10.47 -11.51
C LEU A 20 9.13 9.87 -12.90
N THR A 21 10.36 9.56 -13.34
CA THR A 21 10.64 8.95 -14.63
C THR A 21 11.45 7.69 -14.46
N LYS A 22 11.05 6.63 -15.17
CA LYS A 22 11.77 5.36 -15.22
C LYS A 22 11.79 4.78 -16.63
N ARG A 23 12.98 4.41 -17.09
CA ARG A 23 13.20 3.83 -18.42
C ARG A 23 13.85 2.45 -18.28
N PHE A 24 13.43 1.53 -19.10
CA PHE A 24 14.06 0.22 -19.25
C PHE A 24 14.45 0.04 -20.74
N GLY A 25 15.75 0.07 -21.02
CA GLY A 25 16.22 0.07 -22.42
C GLY A 25 15.57 1.20 -23.21
N GLY A 26 14.83 0.86 -24.26
CA GLY A 26 14.11 1.83 -25.10
C GLY A 26 12.71 2.21 -24.59
N THR A 27 12.18 1.53 -23.56
CA THR A 27 10.80 1.71 -23.09
C THR A 27 10.74 2.67 -21.91
N LEU A 28 9.90 3.70 -22.01
CA LEU A 28 9.60 4.63 -20.93
C LEU A 28 8.44 4.06 -20.10
N ALA A 29 8.78 3.48 -18.95
CA ALA A 29 7.81 2.82 -18.08
C ALA A 29 7.06 3.77 -17.15
N LEU A 30 7.72 4.88 -16.76
CA LEU A 30 7.13 6.02 -16.05
C LEU A 30 7.64 7.30 -16.67
N ASP A 31 6.75 8.26 -16.90
CA ASP A 31 7.02 9.50 -17.63
C ASP A 31 6.47 10.72 -16.88
N GLY A 32 7.28 11.30 -16.02
CA GLY A 32 6.96 12.51 -15.30
C GLY A 32 5.79 12.39 -14.33
N VAL A 33 5.68 11.27 -13.60
CA VAL A 33 4.55 11.02 -12.68
C VAL A 33 4.65 11.91 -11.46
N ASP A 34 3.56 12.66 -11.19
CA ASP A 34 3.33 13.43 -9.97
C ASP A 34 2.19 12.79 -9.17
N LEU A 35 2.43 12.44 -7.90
CA LEU A 35 1.44 11.77 -7.07
C LEU A 35 1.64 12.12 -5.60
N ASP A 36 0.54 12.40 -4.90
CA ASP A 36 0.51 12.58 -3.46
C ASP A 36 -0.40 11.54 -2.79
N LEU A 37 0.06 10.96 -1.68
CA LEU A 37 -0.74 10.13 -0.81
C LEU A 37 -0.69 10.71 0.61
N ARG A 38 -1.86 10.89 1.22
CA ARG A 38 -1.99 11.46 2.57
C ARG A 38 -1.98 10.36 3.63
N ALA A 39 -1.50 10.70 4.82
CA ALA A 39 -1.74 9.89 6.01
C ALA A 39 -3.26 9.82 6.28
N GLY A 40 -3.73 8.69 6.82
CA GLY A 40 -5.15 8.49 7.08
C GLY A 40 -6.02 8.45 5.82
N SER A 41 -5.47 7.98 4.69
CA SER A 41 -6.23 7.81 3.45
C SER A 41 -5.86 6.54 2.70
N VAL A 42 -6.82 6.02 1.95
CA VAL A 42 -6.62 4.92 0.99
C VAL A 42 -6.63 5.49 -0.41
N LEU A 43 -5.50 5.39 -1.11
CA LEU A 43 -5.35 5.78 -2.51
C LEU A 43 -5.37 4.54 -3.38
N ALA A 44 -6.37 4.40 -4.25
CA ALA A 44 -6.41 3.36 -5.27
C ALA A 44 -5.51 3.73 -6.45
N LEU A 45 -4.56 2.88 -6.79
CA LEU A 45 -3.73 3.00 -7.99
C LEU A 45 -4.27 2.08 -9.09
N LEU A 46 -4.76 2.68 -10.15
CA LEU A 46 -5.50 2.03 -11.23
C LEU A 46 -4.77 2.18 -12.57
N GLY A 47 -5.19 1.38 -13.53
CA GLY A 47 -4.69 1.45 -14.90
C GLY A 47 -4.61 0.07 -15.54
N PRO A 48 -4.53 -0.02 -16.87
CA PRO A 48 -4.40 -1.28 -17.59
C PRO A 48 -3.09 -2.00 -17.27
N ASN A 49 -2.98 -3.24 -17.74
CA ASN A 49 -1.72 -3.97 -17.66
C ASN A 49 -0.65 -3.24 -18.49
N GLY A 50 0.57 -3.15 -17.96
CA GLY A 50 1.64 -2.39 -18.59
C GLY A 50 1.60 -0.86 -18.37
N ALA A 51 0.62 -0.32 -17.63
CA ALA A 51 0.49 1.11 -17.37
C ALA A 51 1.63 1.74 -16.54
N GLY A 52 2.48 0.93 -15.91
CA GLY A 52 3.57 1.40 -15.04
C GLY A 52 3.32 1.21 -13.54
N LYS A 53 2.17 0.64 -13.12
CA LYS A 53 1.84 0.44 -11.69
C LYS A 53 2.91 -0.36 -10.94
N SER A 54 3.27 -1.53 -11.46
CA SER A 54 4.30 -2.38 -10.83
C SER A 54 5.67 -1.71 -10.83
N THR A 55 6.00 -0.93 -11.87
CA THR A 55 7.25 -0.14 -11.91
C THR A 55 7.25 0.92 -10.81
N LEU A 56 6.13 1.63 -10.59
CA LEU A 56 5.99 2.61 -9.51
C LEU A 56 6.21 1.95 -8.14
N ILE A 57 5.57 0.78 -7.89
CA ILE A 57 5.74 0.02 -6.65
C ILE A 57 7.20 -0.41 -6.47
N GLN A 58 7.86 -0.92 -7.52
CA GLN A 58 9.24 -1.37 -7.48
C GLN A 58 10.22 -0.22 -7.24
N VAL A 59 9.93 0.98 -7.76
CA VAL A 59 10.72 2.18 -7.43
C VAL A 59 10.53 2.58 -5.98
N LEU A 60 9.30 2.60 -5.47
CA LEU A 60 9.02 2.86 -4.04
C LEU A 60 9.70 1.82 -3.12
N ALA A 61 9.70 0.55 -3.52
CA ALA A 61 10.36 -0.53 -2.78
C ALA A 61 11.90 -0.50 -2.87
N GLY A 62 12.47 0.40 -3.70
CA GLY A 62 13.91 0.48 -3.89
C GLY A 62 14.50 -0.64 -4.75
N VAL A 63 13.66 -1.44 -5.41
CA VAL A 63 14.11 -2.48 -6.37
C VAL A 63 14.70 -1.83 -7.62
N HIS A 64 14.13 -0.71 -8.04
CA HIS A 64 14.63 0.09 -9.15
C HIS A 64 14.88 1.53 -8.72
N HIS A 65 15.97 2.13 -9.22
CA HIS A 65 16.22 3.55 -9.07
C HIS A 65 15.44 4.35 -10.12
N ALA A 66 14.89 5.49 -9.73
CA ALA A 66 14.33 6.46 -10.65
C ALA A 66 15.46 7.04 -11.54
N ASP A 67 15.14 7.28 -12.81
CA ASP A 67 16.10 7.94 -13.72
C ASP A 67 15.99 9.47 -13.62
N ALA A 68 14.79 9.97 -13.24
CA ALA A 68 14.55 11.38 -12.89
C ALA A 68 13.40 11.51 -11.90
N GLY A 69 13.26 12.69 -11.31
CA GLY A 69 12.22 13.02 -10.33
C GLY A 69 12.69 12.88 -8.89
N ARG A 70 11.74 13.11 -7.97
CA ARG A 70 11.99 13.04 -6.53
C ARG A 70 10.83 12.36 -5.81
N ILE A 71 11.16 11.54 -4.83
CA ILE A 71 10.17 10.90 -3.96
C ILE A 71 10.57 11.17 -2.52
N THR A 72 9.58 11.57 -1.71
CA THR A 72 9.71 11.62 -0.25
C THR A 72 8.62 10.78 0.40
N VAL A 73 8.97 10.12 1.49
CA VAL A 73 8.06 9.35 2.33
C VAL A 73 8.25 9.78 3.77
N ASP A 74 7.16 10.19 4.42
CA ASP A 74 7.17 10.75 5.78
C ASP A 74 8.19 11.90 5.93
N GLY A 75 8.28 12.78 4.91
CA GLY A 75 9.23 13.89 4.84
C GLY A 75 10.67 13.50 4.50
N HIS A 76 10.99 12.22 4.40
CA HIS A 76 12.34 11.72 4.15
C HIS A 76 12.52 11.30 2.68
N PRO A 77 13.70 11.59 2.06
CA PRO A 77 13.96 11.17 0.69
C PRO A 77 13.96 9.64 0.57
N LEU A 78 13.39 9.14 -0.54
CA LEU A 78 13.43 7.71 -0.86
C LEU A 78 14.88 7.20 -0.88
N GLY A 79 15.09 5.98 -0.38
CA GLY A 79 16.43 5.39 -0.21
C GLY A 79 17.07 5.70 1.15
N SER A 80 16.54 6.66 1.92
CA SER A 80 16.97 6.85 3.31
C SER A 80 16.44 5.73 4.21
N HIS A 81 17.16 5.42 5.29
CA HIS A 81 16.73 4.43 6.28
C HIS A 81 15.37 4.81 6.92
N ALA A 82 15.10 6.11 7.13
CA ALA A 82 13.85 6.58 7.68
C ALA A 82 12.67 6.33 6.72
N ALA A 83 12.81 6.66 5.43
CA ALA A 83 11.79 6.37 4.41
C ALA A 83 11.53 4.86 4.30
N SER A 84 12.60 4.04 4.24
CA SER A 84 12.45 2.58 4.16
C SER A 84 11.71 1.99 5.36
N ARG A 85 11.96 2.48 6.58
CA ARG A 85 11.25 2.03 7.78
C ARG A 85 9.80 2.48 7.83
N ALA A 86 9.47 3.59 7.18
CA ALA A 86 8.11 4.10 7.12
C ALA A 86 7.21 3.31 6.14
N MET A 87 7.77 2.42 5.33
CA MET A 87 7.05 1.70 4.30
C MET A 87 7.00 0.19 4.55
N SER A 88 5.91 -0.44 4.18
CA SER A 88 5.80 -1.90 4.06
C SER A 88 5.04 -2.27 2.80
N PHE A 89 5.46 -3.36 2.17
CA PHE A 89 4.90 -3.85 0.91
C PHE A 89 4.29 -5.22 1.13
N ILE A 90 3.03 -5.36 0.70
CA ILE A 90 2.28 -6.61 0.71
C ILE A 90 1.99 -6.93 -0.75
N HIS A 91 2.80 -7.81 -1.32
CA HIS A 91 2.64 -8.29 -2.68
C HIS A 91 1.63 -9.45 -2.73
N GLN A 92 1.20 -9.82 -3.92
CA GLN A 92 0.34 -10.99 -4.16
C GLN A 92 0.94 -12.29 -3.58
N ASP A 93 2.27 -12.43 -3.61
CA ASP A 93 3.01 -13.37 -2.78
C ASP A 93 3.36 -12.66 -1.46
N LEU A 94 2.64 -13.02 -0.40
CA LEU A 94 2.72 -12.37 0.92
C LEU A 94 4.11 -12.44 1.58
N GLY A 95 5.04 -13.22 1.00
CA GLY A 95 6.39 -13.42 1.52
C GLY A 95 6.38 -13.99 2.94
N LEU A 96 5.42 -14.88 3.23
CA LEU A 96 5.32 -15.60 4.49
C LEU A 96 6.03 -16.95 4.38
N VAL A 97 6.73 -17.33 5.44
CA VAL A 97 7.43 -18.61 5.54
C VAL A 97 6.46 -19.64 6.12
N GLU A 98 6.01 -20.59 5.30
CA GLU A 98 4.89 -21.49 5.62
C GLU A 98 5.13 -22.41 6.83
N TRP A 99 6.36 -22.88 7.04
CA TRP A 99 6.70 -23.75 8.17
C TRP A 99 6.94 -23.00 9.49
N MET A 100 7.03 -21.67 9.44
CA MET A 100 7.15 -20.82 10.62
C MET A 100 5.78 -20.50 11.21
N THR A 101 5.77 -20.17 12.48
CA THR A 101 4.59 -19.66 13.19
C THR A 101 4.26 -18.22 12.77
N VAL A 102 3.06 -17.79 13.10
CA VAL A 102 2.62 -16.39 12.92
C VAL A 102 3.59 -15.42 13.61
N ALA A 103 3.94 -15.68 14.87
CA ALA A 103 4.85 -14.83 15.63
C ALA A 103 6.26 -14.78 15.01
N GLU A 104 6.77 -15.90 14.50
CA GLU A 104 8.08 -15.93 13.83
C GLU A 104 8.06 -15.12 12.53
N ASN A 105 7.01 -15.25 11.73
CA ASN A 105 6.85 -14.47 10.50
C ASN A 105 6.79 -12.95 10.76
N ILE A 106 6.11 -12.53 11.82
CA ILE A 106 6.08 -11.12 12.22
C ILE A 106 7.47 -10.69 12.71
N ALA A 107 8.13 -11.51 13.51
CA ALA A 107 9.45 -11.21 14.06
C ALA A 107 10.56 -11.12 12.99
N LEU A 108 10.38 -11.72 11.80
CA LEU A 108 11.34 -11.56 10.70
C LEU A 108 11.53 -10.09 10.28
N SER A 109 10.50 -9.25 10.41
CA SER A 109 10.56 -7.83 10.04
C SER A 109 11.05 -6.92 11.16
N THR A 110 10.82 -7.31 12.44
CA THR A 110 11.15 -6.48 13.61
C THR A 110 12.41 -6.95 14.34
N GLY A 111 12.88 -8.13 14.00
CA GLY A 111 13.89 -8.85 14.76
C GLY A 111 13.31 -9.57 15.98
N TYR A 112 14.07 -10.55 16.48
CA TYR A 112 13.70 -11.28 17.69
C TYR A 112 14.13 -10.52 18.94
N HIS A 113 13.23 -10.42 19.92
CA HIS A 113 13.60 -9.87 21.22
C HIS A 113 14.66 -10.76 21.89
N ARG A 114 15.75 -10.14 22.32
CA ARG A 114 16.86 -10.84 23.00
C ARG A 114 16.93 -10.47 24.47
N ARG A 115 17.33 -11.44 25.30
CA ARG A 115 17.70 -11.26 26.72
C ARG A 115 18.96 -12.04 26.99
N ALA A 116 19.98 -11.36 27.51
CA ALA A 116 21.30 -11.95 27.74
C ALA A 116 21.88 -12.69 26.51
N GLY A 117 21.70 -12.13 25.31
CA GLY A 117 22.20 -12.71 24.06
C GLY A 117 21.28 -13.80 23.44
N LEU A 118 20.34 -14.36 24.19
CA LEU A 118 19.43 -15.40 23.74
C LEU A 118 18.09 -14.83 23.28
N ILE A 119 17.41 -15.50 22.33
CA ILE A 119 16.06 -15.14 21.88
C ILE A 119 15.06 -15.36 23.01
N SER A 120 14.32 -14.31 23.37
CA SER A 120 13.21 -14.38 24.31
C SER A 120 11.89 -14.61 23.55
N TRP A 121 11.53 -15.85 23.33
CA TRP A 121 10.32 -16.25 22.64
C TRP A 121 9.04 -15.68 23.28
N ARG A 122 9.01 -15.56 24.61
CA ARG A 122 7.87 -14.96 25.32
C ARG A 122 7.69 -13.50 24.91
N ARG A 123 8.73 -12.66 24.96
CA ARG A 123 8.65 -11.25 24.57
C ARG A 123 8.38 -11.07 23.08
N THR A 124 8.96 -11.93 22.25
CA THR A 124 8.68 -11.93 20.80
C THR A 124 7.18 -12.17 20.54
N ARG A 125 6.60 -13.19 21.18
CA ARG A 125 5.15 -13.47 21.04
C ARG A 125 4.27 -12.36 21.61
N GLU A 126 4.62 -11.76 22.76
CA GLU A 126 3.89 -10.64 23.34
C GLU A 126 3.85 -9.45 22.37
N HIS A 127 5.01 -9.07 21.80
CA HIS A 127 5.08 -7.99 20.81
C HIS A 127 4.29 -8.29 19.54
N CYS A 128 4.36 -9.52 19.04
CA CYS A 128 3.58 -9.94 17.86
C CYS A 128 2.08 -9.96 18.15
N ALA A 129 1.66 -10.35 19.38
CA ALA A 129 0.26 -10.35 19.77
C ALA A 129 -0.35 -8.94 19.75
N ASP A 130 0.42 -7.89 20.04
CA ASP A 130 -0.04 -6.50 19.97
C ASP A 130 -0.42 -6.11 18.54
N ALA A 131 0.43 -6.42 17.57
CA ALA A 131 0.15 -6.17 16.16
C ALA A 131 -1.03 -7.03 15.64
N LEU A 132 -1.13 -8.28 16.09
CA LEU A 132 -2.22 -9.16 15.73
C LEU A 132 -3.57 -8.69 16.29
N ARG A 133 -3.61 -8.17 17.52
CA ARG A 133 -4.87 -7.67 18.12
C ARG A 133 -5.55 -6.61 17.26
N THR A 134 -4.79 -5.80 16.57
CA THR A 134 -5.32 -4.75 15.69
C THR A 134 -6.04 -5.31 14.46
N VAL A 135 -5.53 -6.39 13.88
CA VAL A 135 -5.99 -6.89 12.56
C VAL A 135 -6.61 -8.30 12.61
N ALA A 136 -6.16 -9.14 13.53
CA ALA A 136 -6.49 -10.56 13.58
C ALA A 136 -6.38 -11.14 14.99
N GLY A 137 -6.97 -10.49 15.99
CA GLY A 137 -6.85 -10.85 17.39
C GLY A 137 -7.33 -12.26 17.78
N HIS A 138 -8.00 -12.96 16.86
CA HIS A 138 -8.43 -14.36 17.03
C HIS A 138 -7.35 -15.37 16.60
N LEU A 139 -6.28 -14.93 15.91
CA LEU A 139 -5.21 -15.81 15.47
C LEU A 139 -4.25 -16.15 16.63
N ASP A 140 -3.95 -17.44 16.76
CA ASP A 140 -2.90 -17.89 17.68
C ASP A 140 -1.51 -17.53 17.14
N PRO A 141 -0.72 -16.74 17.87
CA PRO A 141 0.66 -16.45 17.46
C PRO A 141 1.56 -17.68 17.28
N ALA A 142 1.21 -18.81 17.90
CA ALA A 142 1.95 -20.06 17.79
C ALA A 142 1.48 -20.95 16.61
N ALA A 143 0.39 -20.58 15.92
CA ALA A 143 -0.11 -21.33 14.78
C ALA A 143 0.89 -21.29 13.61
N PRO A 144 1.19 -22.42 12.94
CA PRO A 144 1.95 -22.42 11.69
C PRO A 144 1.20 -21.74 10.57
N ILE A 145 1.88 -20.95 9.73
CA ILE A 145 1.28 -20.29 8.57
C ILE A 145 0.60 -21.28 7.62
N ALA A 146 1.17 -22.47 7.45
CA ALA A 146 0.61 -23.52 6.60
C ALA A 146 -0.84 -23.90 6.94
N ARG A 147 -1.29 -23.67 8.19
CA ARG A 147 -2.66 -23.99 8.65
C ARG A 147 -3.66 -22.86 8.45
N LEU A 148 -3.18 -21.66 8.08
CA LEU A 148 -4.02 -20.50 7.92
C LEU A 148 -4.68 -20.45 6.53
N SER A 149 -5.92 -19.97 6.49
CA SER A 149 -6.59 -19.61 5.25
C SER A 149 -5.88 -18.47 4.51
N PRO A 150 -6.11 -18.29 3.20
CA PRO A 150 -5.54 -17.18 2.44
C PRO A 150 -5.83 -15.80 3.07
N ALA A 151 -7.03 -15.60 3.59
CA ALA A 151 -7.41 -14.36 4.26
C ALA A 151 -6.62 -14.13 5.55
N GLU A 152 -6.48 -15.14 6.38
CA GLU A 152 -5.70 -15.06 7.60
C GLU A 152 -4.22 -14.79 7.31
N ARG A 153 -3.66 -15.39 6.27
CA ARG A 153 -2.30 -15.10 5.81
C ARG A 153 -2.14 -13.61 5.41
N SER A 154 -3.13 -13.04 4.71
CA SER A 154 -3.13 -11.60 4.37
C SER A 154 -3.13 -10.73 5.64
N LEU A 155 -3.93 -11.09 6.65
CA LEU A 155 -3.94 -10.39 7.93
C LEU A 155 -2.62 -10.50 8.69
N VAL A 156 -1.92 -11.65 8.62
CA VAL A 156 -0.57 -11.80 9.19
C VAL A 156 0.43 -10.90 8.48
N ALA A 157 0.36 -10.77 7.15
CA ALA A 157 1.22 -9.86 6.40
C ALA A 157 1.00 -8.39 6.80
N ILE A 158 -0.26 -7.99 7.04
CA ILE A 158 -0.59 -6.66 7.57
C ILE A 158 -0.07 -6.49 9.00
N ALA A 159 -0.28 -7.48 9.88
CA ALA A 159 0.26 -7.44 11.24
C ALA A 159 1.78 -7.28 11.26
N ARG A 160 2.48 -7.93 10.33
CA ARG A 160 3.92 -7.79 10.12
C ARG A 160 4.31 -6.35 9.76
N ALA A 161 3.54 -5.70 8.89
CA ALA A 161 3.74 -4.29 8.51
C ALA A 161 3.56 -3.35 9.73
N LEU A 162 2.53 -3.59 10.54
CA LEU A 162 2.26 -2.81 11.75
C LEU A 162 3.34 -3.00 12.81
N ALA A 163 3.80 -4.24 13.03
CA ALA A 163 4.88 -4.54 13.96
C ALA A 163 6.17 -3.81 13.56
N ALA A 164 6.43 -3.65 12.26
CA ALA A 164 7.52 -2.85 11.71
C ALA A 164 7.29 -1.32 11.84
N ARG A 165 6.13 -0.88 12.35
CA ARG A 165 5.74 0.53 12.48
C ARG A 165 5.65 1.28 11.14
N ALA A 166 5.27 0.58 10.09
CA ALA A 166 5.05 1.21 8.79
C ALA A 166 3.93 2.26 8.87
N LYS A 167 4.17 3.44 8.32
CA LYS A 167 3.18 4.50 8.15
C LYS A 167 2.48 4.39 6.80
N LEU A 168 3.20 3.92 5.79
CA LEU A 168 2.69 3.58 4.46
C LEU A 168 2.64 2.07 4.29
N ILE A 169 1.47 1.55 3.91
CA ILE A 169 1.30 0.14 3.53
C ILE A 169 0.88 0.10 2.06
N VAL A 170 1.70 -0.54 1.24
CA VAL A 170 1.41 -0.77 -0.18
C VAL A 170 0.84 -2.18 -0.32
N LEU A 171 -0.36 -2.28 -0.88
CA LEU A 171 -1.06 -3.55 -1.12
C LEU A 171 -1.21 -3.76 -2.63
N ASP A 172 -0.56 -4.77 -3.15
CA ASP A 172 -0.57 -5.11 -4.57
C ASP A 172 -1.49 -6.31 -4.82
N GLU A 173 -2.69 -6.04 -5.35
CA GLU A 173 -3.76 -7.02 -5.62
C GLU A 173 -4.09 -7.93 -4.41
N PRO A 174 -4.35 -7.39 -3.21
CA PRO A 174 -4.41 -8.19 -1.98
C PRO A 174 -5.61 -9.14 -1.92
N THR A 175 -6.60 -8.95 -2.79
CA THR A 175 -7.85 -9.74 -2.87
C THR A 175 -7.86 -10.76 -4.00
N ALA A 176 -6.84 -10.81 -4.86
CA ALA A 176 -6.82 -11.65 -6.07
C ALA A 176 -7.11 -13.14 -5.82
N ARG A 177 -6.83 -13.64 -4.60
CA ARG A 177 -7.04 -15.05 -4.19
C ARG A 177 -8.05 -15.21 -3.06
N LEU A 178 -8.81 -14.15 -2.73
CA LEU A 178 -9.75 -14.17 -1.61
C LEU A 178 -11.20 -14.35 -2.08
N PRO A 179 -11.99 -15.18 -1.38
CA PRO A 179 -13.45 -15.19 -1.51
C PRO A 179 -14.05 -13.82 -1.15
N ALA A 180 -15.22 -13.49 -1.68
CA ALA A 180 -15.89 -12.21 -1.44
C ALA A 180 -16.13 -11.91 0.06
N THR A 181 -16.49 -12.92 0.85
CA THR A 181 -16.67 -12.80 2.31
C THR A 181 -15.39 -12.37 3.03
N ASP A 182 -14.24 -12.84 2.54
CA ASP A 182 -12.93 -12.54 3.11
C ASP A 182 -12.45 -11.15 2.67
N CYS A 183 -12.80 -10.70 1.45
CA CYS A 183 -12.55 -9.33 0.99
C CYS A 183 -13.19 -8.31 1.93
N ALA A 184 -14.47 -8.48 2.29
CA ALA A 184 -15.15 -7.57 3.21
C ALA A 184 -14.49 -7.50 4.59
N ARG A 185 -13.90 -8.60 5.06
CA ARG A 185 -13.12 -8.61 6.30
C ARG A 185 -11.83 -7.83 6.17
N LEU A 186 -11.11 -8.03 5.06
CA LEU A 186 -9.88 -7.29 4.76
C LEU A 186 -10.17 -5.79 4.69
N PHE A 187 -11.23 -5.35 3.99
CA PHE A 187 -11.58 -3.94 3.85
C PHE A 187 -11.89 -3.28 5.18
N ARG A 188 -12.57 -3.96 6.11
CA ARG A 188 -12.78 -3.46 7.47
C ARG A 188 -11.46 -3.20 8.21
N VAL A 189 -10.48 -4.09 8.03
CA VAL A 189 -9.13 -3.91 8.60
C VAL A 189 -8.43 -2.71 7.97
N LEU A 190 -8.49 -2.56 6.63
CA LEU A 190 -7.89 -1.44 5.93
C LEU A 190 -8.51 -0.10 6.37
N HIS A 191 -9.84 -0.03 6.53
CA HIS A 191 -10.51 1.16 7.06
C HIS A 191 -10.06 1.49 8.49
N ALA A 192 -9.96 0.49 9.36
CA ALA A 192 -9.47 0.71 10.71
C ALA A 192 -8.03 1.24 10.74
N LEU A 193 -7.16 0.77 9.85
CA LEU A 193 -5.79 1.28 9.71
C LEU A 193 -5.74 2.70 9.18
N ARG A 194 -6.56 3.01 8.17
CA ARG A 194 -6.74 4.38 7.67
C ARG A 194 -7.15 5.32 8.80
N ASP A 195 -8.15 4.92 9.59
CA ASP A 195 -8.68 5.73 10.69
C ASP A 195 -7.67 5.91 11.83
N GLN A 196 -6.68 5.00 11.93
CA GLN A 196 -5.52 5.11 12.83
C GLN A 196 -4.40 6.01 12.25
N GLY A 197 -4.58 6.57 11.05
CA GLY A 197 -3.64 7.48 10.43
C GLY A 197 -2.64 6.84 9.46
N HIS A 198 -2.75 5.53 9.17
CA HIS A 198 -1.91 4.91 8.14
C HIS A 198 -2.31 5.38 6.74
N GLY A 199 -1.33 5.64 5.88
CA GLY A 199 -1.54 5.80 4.45
C GLY A 199 -1.52 4.44 3.75
N LEU A 200 -2.50 4.18 2.89
CA LEU A 200 -2.63 2.92 2.18
C LEU A 200 -2.58 3.18 0.68
N LEU A 201 -1.65 2.54 -0.03
CA LEU A 201 -1.63 2.49 -1.50
C LEU A 201 -2.21 1.15 -1.93
N TYR A 202 -3.43 1.18 -2.46
CA TYR A 202 -4.19 -0.01 -2.84
C TYR A 202 -4.16 -0.19 -4.36
N VAL A 203 -3.48 -1.22 -4.83
CA VAL A 203 -3.37 -1.50 -6.27
C VAL A 203 -4.32 -2.62 -6.63
N THR A 204 -5.23 -2.34 -7.54
CA THR A 204 -6.21 -3.32 -8.04
C THR A 204 -6.62 -2.98 -9.47
N HIS A 205 -7.15 -3.98 -10.16
CA HIS A 205 -7.86 -3.82 -11.43
C HIS A 205 -9.39 -3.99 -11.27
N ARG A 206 -9.88 -4.25 -10.04
CA ARG A 206 -11.28 -4.48 -9.71
C ARG A 206 -11.94 -3.20 -9.23
N LEU A 207 -12.81 -2.64 -10.05
CA LEU A 207 -13.47 -1.36 -9.76
C LEU A 207 -14.48 -1.42 -8.61
N ASP A 208 -15.12 -2.58 -8.40
CA ASP A 208 -16.00 -2.81 -7.28
C ASP A 208 -15.28 -2.59 -5.94
N GLU A 209 -14.06 -3.07 -5.82
CA GLU A 209 -13.23 -2.89 -4.63
C GLU A 209 -12.82 -1.44 -4.39
N VAL A 210 -12.56 -0.69 -5.47
CA VAL A 210 -12.11 0.72 -5.36
C VAL A 210 -13.13 1.57 -4.61
N TYR A 211 -14.42 1.43 -4.96
CA TYR A 211 -15.48 2.20 -4.32
C TYR A 211 -15.80 1.72 -2.90
N GLU A 212 -15.41 0.51 -2.56
CA GLU A 212 -15.60 -0.06 -1.23
C GLU A 212 -14.49 0.33 -0.26
N VAL A 213 -13.24 0.45 -0.74
CA VAL A 213 -12.08 0.58 0.16
C VAL A 213 -11.38 1.93 0.08
N ALA A 214 -11.43 2.64 -1.07
CA ALA A 214 -10.59 3.82 -1.29
C ALA A 214 -11.32 5.15 -1.08
N ASP A 215 -10.56 6.16 -0.65
CA ASP A 215 -11.02 7.56 -0.51
C ASP A 215 -10.67 8.37 -1.77
N ALA A 216 -9.55 8.01 -2.40
CA ALA A 216 -9.00 8.68 -3.57
C ALA A 216 -8.50 7.67 -4.61
N PHE A 217 -8.31 8.14 -5.82
CA PHE A 217 -7.80 7.33 -6.92
C PHE A 217 -6.72 8.05 -7.72
N ALA A 218 -5.89 7.25 -8.37
CA ALA A 218 -4.90 7.68 -9.35
C ALA A 218 -4.88 6.68 -10.50
N VAL A 219 -5.03 7.15 -11.73
CA VAL A 219 -5.04 6.31 -12.94
C VAL A 219 -3.73 6.52 -13.69
N LEU A 220 -2.96 5.45 -13.80
CA LEU A 220 -1.79 5.37 -14.68
C LEU A 220 -2.20 4.80 -16.03
N ARG A 221 -1.68 5.40 -17.11
CA ARG A 221 -1.78 4.88 -18.48
C ARG A 221 -0.53 5.29 -19.26
N ASP A 222 0.10 4.32 -19.92
CA ASP A 222 1.32 4.51 -20.72
C ASP A 222 2.43 5.26 -19.95
N GLY A 223 2.61 4.90 -18.67
CA GLY A 223 3.60 5.49 -17.79
C GLY A 223 3.25 6.87 -17.22
N ARG A 224 2.09 7.44 -17.53
CA ARG A 224 1.68 8.77 -17.10
C ARG A 224 0.46 8.74 -16.17
N LEU A 225 0.39 9.69 -15.26
CA LEU A 225 -0.81 9.93 -14.46
C LEU A 225 -1.82 10.71 -15.31
N VAL A 226 -2.91 10.04 -15.72
CA VAL A 226 -3.93 10.62 -16.63
C VAL A 226 -5.14 11.16 -15.90
N SER A 227 -5.44 10.66 -14.70
CA SER A 227 -6.54 11.11 -13.87
C SER A 227 -6.24 10.81 -12.40
N HIS A 228 -6.64 11.70 -11.50
CA HIS A 228 -6.54 11.51 -10.06
C HIS A 228 -7.53 12.40 -9.32
N GLY A 229 -7.89 12.02 -8.12
CA GLY A 229 -8.79 12.82 -7.29
C GLY A 229 -9.43 12.02 -6.17
N THR A 230 -10.45 12.61 -5.54
CA THR A 230 -11.28 11.93 -4.55
C THR A 230 -12.35 11.11 -5.27
N LEU A 231 -12.70 9.95 -4.70
CA LEU A 231 -13.80 9.12 -5.22
C LEU A 231 -15.17 9.73 -4.94
N ALA A 232 -15.27 10.58 -3.91
CA ALA A 232 -16.50 11.30 -3.63
C ALA A 232 -16.92 12.16 -4.83
N GLY A 233 -18.08 11.83 -5.43
CA GLY A 233 -18.59 12.50 -6.63
C GLY A 233 -17.99 12.06 -7.96
N HIS A 234 -17.06 11.10 -7.98
CA HIS A 234 -16.52 10.52 -9.21
C HIS A 234 -17.29 9.24 -9.58
N SER A 235 -18.03 9.27 -10.67
CA SER A 235 -18.88 8.13 -11.06
C SER A 235 -18.05 6.94 -11.60
N PRO A 236 -18.50 5.68 -11.38
CA PRO A 236 -17.84 4.51 -11.95
C PRO A 236 -17.65 4.57 -13.46
N ALA A 237 -18.64 5.07 -14.18
CA ALA A 237 -18.56 5.22 -15.64
C ALA A 237 -17.46 6.20 -16.09
N ARG A 238 -17.19 7.25 -15.29
CA ARG A 238 -16.12 8.19 -15.55
C ARG A 238 -14.76 7.53 -15.26
N LEU A 239 -14.65 6.82 -14.15
CA LEU A 239 -13.41 6.12 -13.79
C LEU A 239 -13.05 5.06 -14.84
N VAL A 240 -14.02 4.32 -15.37
CA VAL A 240 -13.81 3.38 -16.48
C VAL A 240 -13.24 4.09 -17.71
N ARG A 241 -13.83 5.23 -18.09
CA ARG A 241 -13.31 6.02 -19.23
C ARG A 241 -11.88 6.51 -19.01
N ASP A 242 -11.56 6.93 -17.79
CA ASP A 242 -10.21 7.38 -17.43
C ASP A 242 -9.19 6.23 -17.57
N ILE A 243 -9.59 4.99 -17.18
CA ILE A 243 -8.74 3.80 -17.27
C ILE A 243 -8.57 3.34 -18.72
N VAL A 244 -9.67 3.22 -19.46
CA VAL A 244 -9.64 2.68 -20.83
C VAL A 244 -9.14 3.72 -21.84
N GLY A 245 -9.38 5.00 -21.58
CA GLY A 245 -9.18 6.09 -22.53
C GLY A 245 -10.38 6.23 -23.49
N SER A 246 -10.58 7.42 -23.99
CA SER A 246 -11.53 7.63 -25.08
C SER A 246 -11.00 6.88 -26.30
N GLU A 247 -11.79 6.00 -26.93
CA GLU A 247 -11.45 5.50 -28.25
C GLU A 247 -11.20 6.69 -29.18
N PRO A 248 -10.13 6.69 -29.99
CA PRO A 248 -10.01 7.69 -31.04
C PRO A 248 -11.23 7.53 -31.93
N THR A 249 -12.03 8.58 -31.99
CA THR A 249 -13.17 8.68 -32.94
C THR A 249 -12.59 8.37 -34.31
N ARG A 250 -12.85 7.17 -34.83
CA ARG A 250 -12.54 6.88 -36.23
C ARG A 250 -13.42 7.80 -37.09
N HIS A 251 -12.85 8.91 -37.51
CA HIS A 251 -13.40 9.59 -38.69
C HIS A 251 -13.19 8.65 -39.87
N HIS A 252 -14.25 7.97 -40.28
CA HIS A 252 -14.33 7.44 -41.61
C HIS A 252 -14.51 8.64 -42.59
N PRO A 253 -13.67 8.69 -43.64
CA PRO A 253 -13.84 9.67 -44.72
C PRO A 253 -15.11 9.40 -45.55
#